data_13c9ba6d7d255d4f4f95035f69d4270c
#
_entry.id   13c9ba6d7d255d4f4f95035f69d4270c
#
_cell.length_a   1.000
_cell.length_b   1.000
_cell.length_c   1.000
_cell.angle_alpha   90.00
_cell.angle_beta   90.00
_cell.angle_gamma   90.00
#
_symmetry.space_group_name_H-M   'P 1'
#
loop_
_entity.id
_entity.type
_entity.pdbx_description
1 polymer ?
#
loop_
_entity_poly.entity_id
_entity_poly.type
_entity_poly.pdbx_seq_one_letter_code
_entity_poly.pdbx_strand_id
1 'polypeptide(L)'
;MIGICFSISGIIFLSIFMVCFFSKNSIKSDETKLYGNLLIITFIGSLIDIFSFILYKMGVDVNSLLYTLLAKGMLVYFVAWVLIFTSYVYAISKNSIIKYRSIIFKVIFALSSISVLSFPIDFKKTANAVYPSGLGVNLTYLIVGVFLTVSIVLTLRNITKEQVKKYIPIFLVIIMLISATLVQKVFPDSFLINFSLVTVVSVMYFTIENPDTKMLEEVHKAKVISDNANEEK
;
A
#
# COMPACT_ATOMS: atom_id res chain seq x y z
N MET A 1 15.58 19.09 3.45
CA MET A 1 16.50 17.96 3.15
C MET A 1 16.11 16.65 3.83
N ILE A 2 15.56 16.65 5.04
CA ILE A 2 15.23 15.42 5.79
C ILE A 2 14.22 14.54 5.03
N GLY A 3 13.15 15.10 4.46
CA GLY A 3 12.10 14.34 3.78
C GLY A 3 12.60 13.47 2.61
N ILE A 4 13.50 13.98 1.77
CA ILE A 4 14.03 13.20 0.64
C ILE A 4 14.90 12.02 1.11
N CYS A 5 15.58 12.14 2.25
CA CYS A 5 16.37 11.03 2.80
C CYS A 5 15.45 9.84 3.13
N PHE A 6 14.24 10.09 3.64
CA PHE A 6 13.25 9.04 3.90
C PHE A 6 12.78 8.38 2.60
N SER A 7 12.50 9.15 1.55
CA SER A 7 12.07 8.58 0.25
C SER A 7 13.19 7.77 -0.42
N ILE A 8 14.45 8.26 -0.39
CA ILE A 8 15.61 7.52 -0.93
C ILE A 8 15.84 6.23 -0.14
N SER A 9 15.86 6.30 1.19
CA SER A 9 16.01 5.12 2.03
C SER A 9 14.89 4.12 1.77
N GLY A 10 13.66 4.61 1.62
CA GLY A 10 12.50 3.79 1.29
C GLY A 10 12.67 3.03 -0.02
N ILE A 11 13.15 3.67 -1.10
CA ILE A 11 13.41 3.00 -2.38
C ILE A 11 14.49 1.94 -2.26
N ILE A 12 15.57 2.21 -1.54
CA ILE A 12 16.64 1.22 -1.33
C ILE A 12 16.08 -0.02 -0.63
N PHE A 13 15.33 0.15 0.46
CA PHE A 13 14.68 -0.95 1.17
C PHE A 13 13.71 -1.71 0.27
N LEU A 14 12.82 -1.01 -0.46
CA LEU A 14 11.88 -1.65 -1.39
C LEU A 14 12.59 -2.44 -2.48
N SER A 15 13.68 -1.92 -3.04
CA SER A 15 14.46 -2.63 -4.06
C SER A 15 14.99 -3.96 -3.52
N ILE A 16 15.52 -3.97 -2.29
CA ILE A 16 15.98 -5.19 -1.64
C ILE A 16 14.82 -6.18 -1.46
N PHE A 17 13.67 -5.73 -0.94
CA PHE A 17 12.49 -6.58 -0.76
C PHE A 17 11.95 -7.11 -2.07
N MET A 18 11.92 -6.30 -3.13
CA MET A 18 11.50 -6.75 -4.46
C MET A 18 12.41 -7.85 -4.98
N VAL A 19 13.73 -7.68 -4.88
CA VAL A 19 14.69 -8.73 -5.27
C VAL A 19 14.45 -9.99 -4.45
N CYS A 20 14.36 -9.89 -3.13
CA CYS A 20 14.10 -11.04 -2.25
C CYS A 20 12.79 -11.75 -2.57
N PHE A 21 11.71 -10.98 -2.82
CA PHE A 21 10.39 -11.54 -3.09
C PHE A 21 10.30 -12.21 -4.47
N PHE A 22 10.80 -11.56 -5.52
CA PHE A 22 10.69 -12.08 -6.88
C PHE A 22 11.75 -13.14 -7.22
N SER A 23 12.88 -13.22 -6.49
CA SER A 23 13.90 -14.24 -6.69
C SER A 23 13.52 -15.59 -6.07
N LYS A 24 12.63 -15.62 -5.09
CA LYS A 24 12.20 -16.87 -4.45
C LYS A 24 11.00 -17.48 -5.17
N ASN A 25 10.99 -18.81 -5.28
CA ASN A 25 9.83 -19.56 -5.74
C ASN A 25 8.70 -19.42 -4.69
N SER A 26 7.84 -18.46 -4.89
CA SER A 26 6.69 -18.22 -3.98
C SER A 26 5.49 -19.07 -4.41
N ILE A 27 4.70 -19.48 -3.43
CA ILE A 27 3.41 -20.15 -3.67
C ILE A 27 2.50 -19.17 -4.41
N LYS A 28 2.00 -19.59 -5.57
CA LYS A 28 1.12 -18.75 -6.42
C LYS A 28 -0.28 -18.65 -5.82
N SER A 29 -0.43 -17.89 -4.74
CA SER A 29 -1.73 -17.53 -4.17
C SER A 29 -2.20 -16.16 -4.65
N ASP A 30 -3.51 -15.88 -4.53
CA ASP A 30 -4.05 -14.55 -4.83
C ASP A 30 -3.49 -13.49 -3.87
N GLU A 31 -3.27 -13.86 -2.61
CA GLU A 31 -2.64 -13.01 -1.58
C GLU A 31 -1.24 -12.59 -2.03
N THR A 32 -0.41 -13.56 -2.43
CA THR A 32 0.97 -13.32 -2.88
C THR A 32 1.04 -12.44 -4.12
N LYS A 33 0.09 -12.61 -5.08
CA LYS A 33 0.00 -11.73 -6.25
C LYS A 33 -0.36 -10.29 -5.86
N LEU A 34 -1.34 -10.13 -4.95
CA LEU A 34 -1.75 -8.81 -4.48
C LEU A 34 -0.64 -8.11 -3.69
N TYR A 35 0.12 -8.86 -2.89
CA TYR A 35 1.31 -8.34 -2.22
C TYR A 35 2.39 -7.90 -3.22
N GLY A 36 2.68 -8.70 -4.24
CA GLY A 36 3.59 -8.30 -5.32
C GLY A 36 3.15 -7.00 -6.02
N ASN A 37 1.84 -6.84 -6.25
CA ASN A 37 1.29 -5.59 -6.79
C ASN A 37 1.47 -4.41 -5.81
N LEU A 38 1.31 -4.63 -4.49
CA LEU A 38 1.60 -3.61 -3.46
C LEU A 38 3.06 -3.19 -3.48
N LEU A 39 4.00 -4.12 -3.59
CA LEU A 39 5.43 -3.81 -3.73
C LEU A 39 5.69 -2.91 -4.93
N ILE A 40 5.19 -3.29 -6.12
CA ILE A 40 5.40 -2.56 -7.36
C ILE A 40 4.78 -1.15 -7.27
N ILE A 41 3.54 -1.04 -6.82
CA ILE A 41 2.88 0.26 -6.76
C ILE A 41 3.53 1.19 -5.73
N THR A 42 4.01 0.65 -4.59
CA THR A 42 4.74 1.42 -3.58
C THR A 42 6.07 1.93 -4.14
N PHE A 43 6.76 1.11 -4.93
CA PHE A 43 8.00 1.51 -5.60
C PHE A 43 7.75 2.66 -6.61
N ILE A 44 6.71 2.54 -7.45
CA ILE A 44 6.31 3.59 -8.40
C ILE A 44 5.97 4.89 -7.66
N GLY A 45 5.19 4.82 -6.58
CA GLY A 45 4.84 6.00 -5.78
C GLY A 45 6.06 6.68 -5.17
N SER A 46 7.03 5.91 -4.68
CA SER A 46 8.28 6.45 -4.14
C SER A 46 9.15 7.11 -5.22
N LEU A 47 9.14 6.58 -6.45
CA LEU A 47 9.80 7.24 -7.60
C LEU A 47 9.13 8.57 -7.95
N ILE A 48 7.80 8.62 -8.00
CA ILE A 48 7.05 9.86 -8.26
C ILE A 48 7.39 10.92 -7.21
N ASP A 49 7.51 10.54 -5.95
CA ASP A 49 7.84 11.42 -4.83
C ASP A 49 9.25 12.05 -5.00
N ILE A 50 10.26 11.21 -5.26
CA ILE A 50 11.62 11.69 -5.52
C ILE A 50 11.67 12.59 -6.76
N PHE A 51 10.99 12.19 -7.84
CA PHE A 51 11.00 12.96 -9.08
C PHE A 51 10.34 14.34 -8.89
N SER A 52 9.24 14.39 -8.15
CA SER A 52 8.58 15.66 -7.77
C SER A 52 9.51 16.58 -6.97
N PHE A 53 10.27 16.01 -6.04
CA PHE A 53 11.25 16.78 -5.26
C PHE A 53 12.40 17.31 -6.13
N ILE A 54 12.94 16.49 -7.05
CA ILE A 54 14.00 16.91 -7.96
C ILE A 54 13.52 18.08 -8.82
N LEU A 55 12.33 18.00 -9.41
CA LEU A 55 11.77 19.10 -10.22
C LEU A 55 11.64 20.39 -9.41
N TYR A 56 11.19 20.28 -8.16
CA TYR A 56 11.13 21.43 -7.26
C TYR A 56 12.49 22.07 -7.03
N LYS A 57 13.54 21.26 -6.80
CA LYS A 57 14.92 21.75 -6.61
C LYS A 57 15.53 22.34 -7.87
N MET A 58 15.14 21.86 -9.05
CA MET A 58 15.53 22.42 -10.35
C MET A 58 14.82 23.76 -10.67
N GLY A 59 13.91 24.22 -9.80
CA GLY A 59 13.18 25.48 -10.00
C GLY A 59 12.10 25.41 -11.08
N VAL A 60 11.63 24.21 -11.43
CA VAL A 60 10.52 24.05 -12.38
C VAL A 60 9.28 24.72 -11.81
N ASP A 61 8.56 25.48 -12.65
CA ASP A 61 7.33 26.15 -12.21
C ASP A 61 6.30 25.13 -11.72
N VAL A 62 5.82 25.36 -10.52
CA VAL A 62 4.83 24.52 -9.84
C VAL A 62 3.50 24.47 -10.59
N ASN A 63 3.18 25.54 -11.34
CA ASN A 63 1.98 25.60 -12.18
C ASN A 63 2.17 24.94 -13.55
N SER A 64 3.35 24.35 -13.82
CA SER A 64 3.59 23.64 -15.08
C SER A 64 2.69 22.41 -15.20
N LEU A 65 2.38 22.05 -16.46
CA LEU A 65 1.62 20.84 -16.75
C LEU A 65 2.30 19.59 -16.17
N LEU A 66 3.63 19.53 -16.24
CA LEU A 66 4.42 18.40 -15.74
C LEU A 66 4.23 18.22 -14.22
N TYR A 67 4.32 19.33 -13.47
CA TYR A 67 4.13 19.27 -12.01
C TYR A 67 2.71 18.86 -11.63
N THR A 68 1.71 19.38 -12.34
CA THR A 68 0.31 19.01 -12.17
C THR A 68 0.06 17.53 -12.47
N LEU A 69 0.66 16.99 -13.55
CA LEU A 69 0.53 15.57 -13.89
C LEU A 69 1.16 14.66 -12.83
N LEU A 70 2.33 15.02 -12.31
CA LEU A 70 2.98 14.27 -11.23
C LEU A 70 2.15 14.28 -9.94
N ALA A 71 1.63 15.45 -9.56
CA ALA A 71 0.77 15.58 -8.38
C ALA A 71 -0.52 14.74 -8.53
N LYS A 72 -1.19 14.81 -9.68
CA LYS A 72 -2.36 13.97 -9.97
C LYS A 72 -2.00 12.48 -10.02
N GLY A 73 -0.85 12.12 -10.60
CA GLY A 73 -0.31 10.76 -10.59
C GLY A 73 -0.11 10.23 -9.17
N MET A 74 0.39 11.07 -8.26
CA MET A 74 0.54 10.76 -6.84
C MET A 74 -0.80 10.48 -6.15
N LEU A 75 -1.84 11.27 -6.44
CA LEU A 75 -3.19 11.04 -5.90
C LEU A 75 -3.78 9.72 -6.40
N VAL A 76 -3.65 9.41 -7.70
CA VAL A 76 -4.08 8.14 -8.29
C VAL A 76 -3.31 6.96 -7.69
N TYR A 77 -2.02 7.14 -7.42
CA TYR A 77 -1.20 6.15 -6.71
C TYR A 77 -1.76 5.82 -5.32
N PHE A 78 -2.14 6.80 -4.51
CA PHE A 78 -2.73 6.54 -3.20
C PHE A 78 -4.06 5.79 -3.29
N VAL A 79 -4.90 6.11 -4.28
CA VAL A 79 -6.14 5.36 -4.56
C VAL A 79 -5.83 3.91 -4.96
N ALA A 80 -4.87 3.70 -5.87
CA ALA A 80 -4.45 2.36 -6.30
C ALA A 80 -3.93 1.54 -5.12
N TRP A 81 -3.07 2.15 -4.30
CA TRP A 81 -2.47 1.49 -3.15
C TRP A 81 -3.53 0.99 -2.16
N VAL A 82 -4.46 1.85 -1.75
CA VAL A 82 -5.49 1.48 -0.76
C VAL A 82 -6.45 0.42 -1.30
N LEU A 83 -6.77 0.45 -2.60
CA LEU A 83 -7.65 -0.55 -3.22
C LEU A 83 -6.97 -1.91 -3.32
N ILE A 84 -5.69 -1.95 -3.71
CA ILE A 84 -4.91 -3.20 -3.73
C ILE A 84 -4.77 -3.74 -2.30
N PHE A 85 -4.50 -2.87 -1.32
CA PHE A 85 -4.43 -3.24 0.09
C PHE A 85 -5.77 -3.81 0.61
N THR A 86 -6.88 -3.15 0.32
CA THR A 86 -8.22 -3.65 0.68
C THR A 86 -8.51 -5.00 0.01
N SER A 87 -8.11 -5.17 -1.26
CA SER A 87 -8.23 -6.45 -1.97
C SER A 87 -7.40 -7.55 -1.31
N TYR A 88 -6.21 -7.21 -0.80
CA TYR A 88 -5.34 -8.11 -0.06
C TYR A 88 -5.97 -8.53 1.28
N VAL A 89 -6.48 -7.58 2.06
CA VAL A 89 -7.21 -7.86 3.31
C VAL A 89 -8.40 -8.77 3.06
N TYR A 90 -9.14 -8.52 2.00
CA TYR A 90 -10.27 -9.36 1.59
C TYR A 90 -9.82 -10.79 1.22
N ALA A 91 -8.68 -10.95 0.53
CA ALA A 91 -8.13 -12.26 0.17
C ALA A 91 -7.76 -13.08 1.40
N ILE A 92 -7.11 -12.47 2.41
CA ILE A 92 -6.75 -13.11 3.68
C ILE A 92 -8.01 -13.56 4.46
N SER A 93 -9.07 -12.78 4.40
CA SER A 93 -10.32 -13.04 5.13
C SER A 93 -11.11 -14.25 4.62
N LYS A 94 -10.61 -15.02 3.64
CA LYS A 94 -11.23 -16.23 3.05
C LYS A 94 -12.69 -16.07 2.60
N ASN A 95 -13.18 -14.84 2.44
CA ASN A 95 -14.52 -14.60 1.91
C ASN A 95 -14.54 -14.83 0.39
N SER A 96 -14.47 -16.09 -0.03
CA SER A 96 -14.44 -16.53 -1.43
C SER A 96 -15.75 -16.30 -2.21
N ILE A 97 -16.73 -15.63 -1.62
CA ILE A 97 -18.12 -15.60 -2.10
C ILE A 97 -18.30 -14.76 -3.38
N ILE A 98 -17.35 -13.89 -3.75
CA ILE A 98 -17.57 -13.00 -4.90
C ILE A 98 -16.68 -13.41 -6.08
N LYS A 99 -17.24 -14.20 -7.01
CA LYS A 99 -16.60 -14.61 -8.28
C LYS A 99 -16.12 -13.41 -9.13
N TYR A 100 -16.75 -12.24 -8.99
CA TYR A 100 -16.44 -11.01 -9.75
C TYR A 100 -15.61 -9.98 -8.98
N ARG A 101 -15.00 -10.35 -7.87
CA ARG A 101 -14.21 -9.45 -7.01
C ARG A 101 -13.21 -8.58 -7.78
N SER A 102 -12.40 -9.20 -8.62
CA SER A 102 -11.36 -8.49 -9.38
C SER A 102 -11.94 -7.42 -10.32
N ILE A 103 -13.09 -7.69 -10.93
CA ILE A 103 -13.76 -6.73 -11.83
C ILE A 103 -14.31 -5.55 -11.04
N ILE A 104 -14.97 -5.81 -9.91
CA ILE A 104 -15.54 -4.77 -9.05
C ILE A 104 -14.44 -3.79 -8.59
N PHE A 105 -13.31 -4.31 -8.08
CA PHE A 105 -12.20 -3.45 -7.66
C PHE A 105 -11.59 -2.64 -8.81
N LYS A 106 -11.49 -3.21 -10.01
CA LYS A 106 -11.03 -2.49 -11.21
C LYS A 106 -11.99 -1.36 -11.61
N VAL A 107 -13.30 -1.61 -11.58
CA VAL A 107 -14.32 -0.59 -11.88
C VAL A 107 -14.26 0.54 -10.84
N ILE A 108 -14.20 0.20 -9.56
CA ILE A 108 -14.06 1.20 -8.48
C ILE A 108 -12.78 2.01 -8.66
N PHE A 109 -11.65 1.36 -8.99
CA PHE A 109 -10.39 2.06 -9.26
C PHE A 109 -10.53 3.05 -10.42
N ALA A 110 -11.13 2.61 -11.55
CA ALA A 110 -11.32 3.47 -12.70
C ALA A 110 -12.19 4.69 -12.37
N LEU A 111 -13.33 4.48 -11.72
CA LEU A 111 -14.24 5.55 -11.33
C LEU A 111 -13.59 6.53 -10.35
N SER A 112 -12.90 6.01 -9.33
CA SER A 112 -12.19 6.83 -8.34
C SER A 112 -11.06 7.65 -8.98
N SER A 113 -10.29 7.04 -9.89
CA SER A 113 -9.20 7.71 -10.59
C SER A 113 -9.71 8.82 -11.52
N ILE A 114 -10.76 8.55 -12.30
CA ILE A 114 -11.40 9.56 -13.14
C ILE A 114 -11.91 10.73 -12.28
N SER A 115 -12.56 10.45 -11.16
CA SER A 115 -13.05 11.48 -10.25
C SER A 115 -11.90 12.35 -9.72
N VAL A 116 -10.83 11.74 -9.21
CA VAL A 116 -9.66 12.47 -8.68
C VAL A 116 -8.98 13.31 -9.77
N LEU A 117 -8.84 12.77 -11.00
CA LEU A 117 -8.23 13.47 -12.13
C LEU A 117 -9.07 14.66 -12.63
N SER A 118 -10.39 14.59 -12.50
CA SER A 118 -11.33 15.64 -12.97
C SER A 118 -11.34 16.86 -12.04
N PHE A 119 -11.04 16.69 -10.74
CA PHE A 119 -11.06 17.81 -9.81
C PHE A 119 -9.78 18.67 -9.92
N PRO A 120 -9.91 20.01 -9.70
CA PRO A 120 -8.76 20.91 -9.67
C PRO A 120 -7.91 20.61 -8.42
N ILE A 121 -6.62 20.88 -8.56
CA ILE A 121 -5.64 20.86 -7.47
C ILE A 121 -4.92 22.19 -7.43
N ASP A 122 -4.66 22.67 -6.23
CA ASP A 122 -3.86 23.84 -5.95
C ASP A 122 -2.53 23.39 -5.33
N PHE A 123 -1.54 24.28 -5.35
CA PHE A 123 -0.25 23.99 -4.75
C PHE A 123 0.06 24.94 -3.60
N LYS A 124 0.41 24.39 -2.45
CA LYS A 124 0.91 25.15 -1.30
C LYS A 124 2.41 24.98 -1.21
N LYS A 125 3.10 26.13 -1.10
CA LYS A 125 4.57 26.18 -0.98
C LYS A 125 4.96 26.37 0.48
N THR A 126 5.94 25.58 0.92
CA THR A 126 6.68 25.79 2.16
C THR A 126 8.11 26.22 1.84
N ALA A 127 8.94 26.47 2.85
CA ALA A 127 10.34 26.85 2.63
C ALA A 127 11.14 25.76 1.87
N ASN A 128 10.76 24.47 2.00
CA ASN A 128 11.56 23.37 1.48
C ASN A 128 10.79 22.40 0.57
N ALA A 129 9.47 22.57 0.43
CA ALA A 129 8.65 21.65 -0.35
C ALA A 129 7.41 22.34 -0.93
N VAL A 130 6.80 21.64 -1.90
CA VAL A 130 5.50 21.97 -2.46
C VAL A 130 4.62 20.74 -2.34
N TYR A 131 3.39 20.93 -1.92
CA TYR A 131 2.43 19.85 -1.79
C TYR A 131 1.07 20.23 -2.38
N PRO A 132 0.38 19.27 -2.98
CA PRO A 132 -0.94 19.52 -3.55
C PRO A 132 -2.00 19.74 -2.46
N SER A 133 -2.98 20.56 -2.76
CA SER A 133 -4.16 20.86 -1.92
C SER A 133 -5.39 21.01 -2.80
N GLY A 134 -6.56 21.22 -2.20
CA GLY A 134 -7.80 21.44 -2.93
C GLY A 134 -8.73 20.23 -2.99
N LEU A 135 -9.76 20.31 -3.82
CA LEU A 135 -10.84 19.32 -3.85
C LEU A 135 -10.37 17.92 -4.27
N GLY A 136 -9.47 17.83 -5.25
CA GLY A 136 -8.92 16.53 -5.69
C GLY A 136 -8.17 15.80 -4.57
N VAL A 137 -7.42 16.53 -3.76
CA VAL A 137 -6.70 15.98 -2.60
C VAL A 137 -7.67 15.53 -1.51
N ASN A 138 -8.68 16.37 -1.18
CA ASN A 138 -9.69 16.01 -0.18
C ASN A 138 -10.50 14.79 -0.58
N LEU A 139 -10.86 14.67 -1.86
CA LEU A 139 -11.52 13.48 -2.40
C LEU A 139 -10.65 12.23 -2.26
N THR A 140 -9.35 12.34 -2.56
CA THR A 140 -8.41 11.23 -2.38
C THR A 140 -8.35 10.78 -0.92
N TYR A 141 -8.26 11.70 0.05
CA TYR A 141 -8.28 11.37 1.48
C TYR A 141 -9.59 10.69 1.88
N LEU A 142 -10.74 11.15 1.35
CA LEU A 142 -12.04 10.53 1.62
C LEU A 142 -12.07 9.09 1.10
N ILE A 143 -11.64 8.85 -0.14
CA ILE A 143 -11.59 7.52 -0.74
C ILE A 143 -10.68 6.60 0.08
N VAL A 144 -9.47 7.05 0.40
CA VAL A 144 -8.52 6.30 1.22
C VAL A 144 -9.12 5.97 2.59
N GLY A 145 -9.75 6.94 3.25
CA GLY A 145 -10.40 6.75 4.55
C GLY A 145 -11.52 5.70 4.51
N VAL A 146 -12.38 5.74 3.48
CA VAL A 146 -13.46 4.76 3.29
C VAL A 146 -12.88 3.35 3.12
N PHE A 147 -11.89 3.15 2.25
CA PHE A 147 -11.31 1.82 2.01
C PHE A 147 -10.49 1.30 3.19
N LEU A 148 -9.82 2.16 3.94
CA LEU A 148 -9.19 1.76 5.20
C LEU A 148 -10.24 1.32 6.24
N THR A 149 -11.36 2.04 6.35
CA THR A 149 -12.46 1.64 7.22
C THR A 149 -13.06 0.29 6.82
N VAL A 150 -13.25 0.06 5.52
CA VAL A 150 -13.69 -1.25 5.00
C VAL A 150 -12.67 -2.35 5.38
N SER A 151 -11.38 -2.08 5.24
CA SER A 151 -10.32 -3.04 5.63
C SER A 151 -10.36 -3.36 7.13
N ILE A 152 -10.60 -2.37 7.99
CA ILE A 152 -10.76 -2.57 9.44
C ILE A 152 -11.98 -3.46 9.73
N VAL A 153 -13.13 -3.13 9.16
CA VAL A 153 -14.37 -3.88 9.36
C VAL A 153 -14.22 -5.34 8.90
N LEU A 154 -13.60 -5.57 7.74
CA LEU A 154 -13.31 -6.92 7.24
C LEU A 154 -12.40 -7.69 8.21
N THR A 155 -11.37 -7.03 8.71
CA THR A 155 -10.45 -7.63 9.69
C THR A 155 -11.16 -8.01 10.97
N LEU A 156 -11.92 -7.09 11.58
CA LEU A 156 -12.62 -7.33 12.84
C LEU A 156 -13.68 -8.43 12.74
N ARG A 157 -14.34 -8.56 11.58
CA ARG A 157 -15.33 -9.63 11.36
C ARG A 157 -14.72 -11.02 11.24
N ASN A 158 -13.48 -11.11 10.77
CA ASN A 158 -12.88 -12.40 10.39
C ASN A 158 -11.69 -12.78 11.27
N ILE A 159 -11.37 -11.98 12.29
CA ILE A 159 -10.27 -12.27 13.22
C ILE A 159 -10.60 -13.49 14.07
N THR A 160 -9.77 -14.52 13.96
CA THR A 160 -9.79 -15.69 14.83
C THR A 160 -8.48 -15.75 15.61
N LYS A 161 -8.47 -16.46 16.77
CA LYS A 161 -7.25 -16.58 17.60
C LYS A 161 -6.06 -17.15 16.82
N GLU A 162 -6.31 -18.07 15.89
CA GLU A 162 -5.28 -18.71 15.07
C GLU A 162 -4.70 -17.78 13.97
N GLN A 163 -5.47 -16.78 13.56
CA GLN A 163 -5.11 -15.91 12.44
C GLN A 163 -4.66 -14.51 12.86
N VAL A 164 -4.62 -14.20 14.15
CA VAL A 164 -4.25 -12.86 14.67
C VAL A 164 -2.95 -12.34 14.02
N LYS A 165 -1.95 -13.20 13.88
CA LYS A 165 -0.64 -12.83 13.29
C LYS A 165 -0.77 -12.27 11.86
N LYS A 166 -1.72 -12.76 11.07
CA LYS A 166 -1.96 -12.30 9.68
C LYS A 166 -2.60 -10.91 9.63
N TYR A 167 -3.27 -10.49 10.71
CA TYR A 167 -3.95 -9.20 10.78
C TYR A 167 -3.11 -8.10 11.43
N ILE A 168 -1.98 -8.44 12.09
CA ILE A 168 -1.07 -7.44 12.69
C ILE A 168 -0.68 -6.34 11.71
N PRO A 169 -0.27 -6.62 10.45
CA PRO A 169 0.10 -5.56 9.51
C PRO A 169 -1.03 -4.59 9.20
N ILE A 170 -2.29 -5.04 9.24
CA ILE A 170 -3.45 -4.18 8.96
C ILE A 170 -3.60 -3.11 10.05
N PHE A 171 -3.45 -3.49 11.32
CA PHE A 171 -3.45 -2.52 12.41
C PHE A 171 -2.24 -1.59 12.35
N LEU A 172 -1.07 -2.12 11.97
CA LEU A 172 0.14 -1.29 11.74
C LEU A 172 -0.07 -0.26 10.64
N VAL A 173 -0.72 -0.61 9.51
CA VAL A 173 -1.07 0.35 8.45
C VAL A 173 -1.81 1.54 9.02
N ILE A 174 -2.83 1.27 9.82
CA ILE A 174 -3.70 2.30 10.37
C ILE A 174 -2.91 3.23 11.29
N ILE A 175 -2.17 2.63 12.24
CA ILE A 175 -1.36 3.40 13.21
C ILE A 175 -0.30 4.23 12.46
N MET A 176 0.42 3.64 11.51
CA MET A 176 1.46 4.31 10.75
C MET A 176 0.91 5.44 9.88
N LEU A 177 -0.23 5.23 9.18
CA LEU A 177 -0.84 6.26 8.35
C LEU A 177 -1.40 7.42 9.18
N ILE A 178 -2.07 7.13 10.30
CA ILE A 178 -2.56 8.19 11.21
C ILE A 178 -1.37 8.97 11.74
N SER A 179 -0.35 8.30 12.28
CA SER A 179 0.84 8.96 12.83
C SER A 179 1.57 9.79 11.77
N ALA A 180 1.79 9.25 10.57
CA ALA A 180 2.42 9.96 9.47
C ALA A 180 1.62 11.19 9.06
N THR A 181 0.28 11.08 8.96
CA THR A 181 -0.59 12.19 8.60
C THR A 181 -0.56 13.30 9.65
N LEU A 182 -0.57 12.95 10.94
CA LEU A 182 -0.48 13.92 12.04
C LEU A 182 0.87 14.63 12.05
N VAL A 183 1.96 13.89 11.92
CA VAL A 183 3.32 14.47 11.87
C VAL A 183 3.48 15.34 10.63
N GLN A 184 3.02 14.88 9.46
CA GLN A 184 3.13 15.65 8.22
C GLN A 184 2.25 16.91 8.23
N LYS A 185 1.15 16.94 9.01
CA LYS A 185 0.36 18.16 9.21
C LYS A 185 1.15 19.23 9.98
N VAL A 186 2.00 18.81 10.94
CA VAL A 186 2.86 19.72 11.73
C VAL A 186 4.15 20.06 10.97
N PHE A 187 4.73 19.06 10.29
CA PHE A 187 5.97 19.15 9.52
C PHE A 187 5.73 18.76 8.05
N PRO A 188 5.14 19.65 7.22
CA PRO A 188 4.76 19.33 5.84
C PRO A 188 5.91 18.84 4.96
N ASP A 189 7.14 19.25 5.27
CA ASP A 189 8.38 18.92 4.53
C ASP A 189 8.91 17.50 4.81
N SER A 190 8.23 16.72 5.66
CA SER A 190 8.76 15.43 6.13
C SER A 190 8.53 14.26 5.17
N PHE A 191 7.58 14.34 4.22
CA PHE A 191 7.25 13.28 3.24
C PHE A 191 7.07 11.88 3.87
N LEU A 192 6.46 11.82 5.07
CA LEU A 192 6.40 10.59 5.87
C LEU A 192 5.37 9.56 5.37
N ILE A 193 4.36 9.97 4.60
CA ILE A 193 3.31 9.05 4.17
C ILE A 193 3.89 7.92 3.32
N ASN A 194 4.70 8.23 2.31
CA ASN A 194 5.32 7.21 1.46
C ASN A 194 6.26 6.31 2.24
N PHE A 195 7.09 6.86 3.12
CA PHE A 195 7.96 6.07 3.99
C PHE A 195 7.15 5.12 4.89
N SER A 196 6.01 5.57 5.40
CA SER A 196 5.11 4.72 6.18
C SER A 196 4.54 3.57 5.36
N LEU A 197 4.15 3.81 4.10
CA LEU A 197 3.68 2.76 3.19
C LEU A 197 4.78 1.75 2.88
N VAL A 198 6.02 2.21 2.66
CA VAL A 198 7.20 1.33 2.50
C VAL A 198 7.41 0.46 3.72
N THR A 199 7.36 1.04 4.92
CA THR A 199 7.53 0.32 6.18
C THR A 199 6.46 -0.75 6.36
N VAL A 200 5.20 -0.41 6.08
CA VAL A 200 4.07 -1.35 6.15
C VAL A 200 4.28 -2.54 5.22
N VAL A 201 4.60 -2.28 3.95
CA VAL A 201 4.82 -3.35 2.96
C VAL A 201 6.00 -4.23 3.36
N SER A 202 7.04 -3.65 3.96
CA SER A 202 8.18 -4.39 4.49
C SER A 202 7.78 -5.30 5.67
N VAL A 203 6.97 -4.79 6.60
CA VAL A 203 6.45 -5.60 7.72
C VAL A 203 5.56 -6.73 7.20
N MET A 204 4.71 -6.48 6.19
CA MET A 204 3.90 -7.53 5.56
C MET A 204 4.76 -8.66 4.98
N TYR A 205 5.93 -8.34 4.41
CA TYR A 205 6.86 -9.35 3.92
C TYR A 205 7.29 -10.30 5.04
N PHE A 206 7.75 -9.77 6.16
CA PHE A 206 8.25 -10.58 7.25
C PHE A 206 7.16 -11.36 8.00
N THR A 207 5.95 -10.81 8.08
CA THR A 207 4.90 -11.40 8.92
C THR A 207 4.00 -12.38 8.17
N ILE A 208 3.78 -12.18 6.87
CA ILE A 208 2.77 -12.92 6.13
C ILE A 208 3.34 -13.54 4.85
N GLU A 209 4.10 -12.75 4.09
CA GLU A 209 4.47 -13.09 2.71
C GLU A 209 5.86 -13.72 2.59
N ASN A 210 6.57 -13.95 3.71
CA ASN A 210 7.84 -14.65 3.66
C ASN A 210 7.64 -16.07 3.08
N PRO A 211 8.25 -16.38 1.92
CA PRO A 211 8.08 -17.67 1.26
C PRO A 211 8.46 -18.85 2.14
N ASP A 212 9.49 -18.68 2.98
CA ASP A 212 9.97 -19.74 3.87
C ASP A 212 8.93 -20.09 4.94
N THR A 213 8.25 -19.06 5.51
CA THR A 213 7.18 -19.25 6.50
C THR A 213 5.96 -19.92 5.86
N LYS A 214 5.58 -19.51 4.64
CA LYS A 214 4.46 -20.12 3.91
C LYS A 214 4.74 -21.58 3.56
N MET A 215 5.95 -21.89 3.13
CA MET A 215 6.36 -23.27 2.83
C MET A 215 6.30 -24.15 4.08
N LEU A 216 6.79 -23.66 5.21
CA LEU A 216 6.71 -24.37 6.50
C LEU A 216 5.25 -24.64 6.92
N GLU A 217 4.36 -23.66 6.75
CA GLU A 217 2.92 -23.85 7.04
C GLU A 217 2.29 -24.93 6.14
N GLU A 218 2.65 -24.98 4.85
CA GLU A 218 2.12 -26.01 3.94
C GLU A 218 2.66 -27.39 4.24
N VAL A 219 3.95 -27.52 4.53
CA VAL A 219 4.56 -28.79 4.93
C VAL A 219 3.92 -29.29 6.24
N HIS A 220 3.70 -28.43 7.20
CA HIS A 220 3.03 -28.78 8.46
C HIS A 220 1.59 -29.26 8.22
N LYS A 221 0.81 -28.55 7.38
CA LYS A 221 -0.55 -28.98 7.02
C LYS A 221 -0.57 -30.33 6.31
N ALA A 222 0.34 -30.53 5.36
CA ALA A 222 0.46 -31.81 4.64
C ALA A 222 0.79 -32.97 5.59
N LYS A 223 1.68 -32.71 6.57
CA LYS A 223 2.03 -33.71 7.58
C LYS A 223 0.82 -34.07 8.45
N VAL A 224 0.08 -33.09 8.98
CA VAL A 224 -1.13 -33.33 9.80
C VAL A 224 -2.17 -34.15 9.03
N ILE A 225 -2.39 -33.85 7.74
CA ILE A 225 -3.32 -34.62 6.90
C ILE A 225 -2.83 -36.07 6.74
N SER A 226 -1.53 -36.26 6.52
CA SER A 226 -0.93 -37.60 6.39
C SER A 226 -1.05 -38.40 7.68
N ASP A 227 -0.78 -37.78 8.83
CA ASP A 227 -0.82 -38.43 10.13
C ASP A 227 -2.28 -38.88 10.45
N ASN A 228 -3.27 -38.00 10.25
CA ASN A 228 -4.68 -38.34 10.42
C ASN A 228 -5.14 -39.48 9.49
N ALA A 229 -4.70 -39.50 8.24
CA ALA A 229 -5.04 -40.58 7.30
C ALA A 229 -4.39 -41.93 7.67
N ASN A 230 -3.30 -41.92 8.43
CA ASN A 230 -2.65 -43.14 8.94
C ASN A 230 -3.28 -43.66 10.24
N GLU A 231 -3.90 -42.77 11.05
CA GLU A 231 -4.63 -43.17 12.28
C GLU A 231 -6.01 -43.78 11.98
N GLU A 232 -6.59 -43.48 10.81
CA GLU A 232 -7.87 -44.05 10.35
C GLU A 232 -7.74 -45.44 9.69
N LYS A 233 -6.53 -45.97 9.53
CA LYS A 233 -6.25 -47.32 9.00
C LYS A 233 -5.94 -48.30 10.10
#